data_bd4f0329bb3babb241c8f43a6f630fce
#
_entry.id   bd4f0329bb3babb241c8f43a6f630fce
#
_cell.length_a   1.000
_cell.length_b   1.000
_cell.length_c   1.000
_cell.angle_alpha   90.00
_cell.angle_beta   90.00
_cell.angle_gamma   90.00
#
_symmetry.space_group_name_H-M   'P 1'
#
loop_
_entity.id
_entity.type
_entity.pdbx_description
1 polymer ?
#
loop_
_entity_poly.entity_id
_entity_poly.type
_entity_poly.pdbx_seq_one_letter_code
_entity_poly.pdbx_strand_id
1 'polypeptide(L)'
;MADVNGMFKREYAFTLTKLGTAKEQMEKLDEALQCYTMAMQITEELLAASPDDGKLKWNMFASYEQIGHIAELKHNYREAELLYRQSLEICRTNVKLGTRSFNEDDLAIALYRLGALPLQRKATDEQKECLKEAMSIWKDLYNTTGDIVYKKNYDFAKKALRR
;
A
#
# COMPACT_ATOMS: atom_id res chain seq x y z
N MET A 1 -26.24 -20.62 -5.20
CA MET A 1 -26.72 -19.29 -5.57
C MET A 1 -25.52 -18.36 -5.53
N ALA A 2 -25.23 -17.63 -6.61
CA ALA A 2 -24.13 -16.64 -6.57
C ALA A 2 -24.48 -15.54 -5.55
N ASP A 3 -23.51 -15.14 -4.73
CA ASP A 3 -23.67 -14.01 -3.80
C ASP A 3 -23.71 -12.68 -4.59
N VAL A 4 -24.86 -12.37 -5.10
CA VAL A 4 -25.12 -11.17 -5.92
C VAL A 4 -24.82 -9.90 -5.11
N ASN A 5 -25.14 -9.89 -3.81
CA ASN A 5 -24.89 -8.76 -2.93
C ASN A 5 -23.38 -8.54 -2.72
N GLY A 6 -22.63 -9.61 -2.48
CA GLY A 6 -21.18 -9.53 -2.37
C GLY A 6 -20.51 -9.05 -3.67
N MET A 7 -21.03 -9.45 -4.82
CA MET A 7 -20.54 -8.96 -6.11
C MET A 7 -20.77 -7.45 -6.27
N PHE A 8 -21.96 -6.93 -5.98
CA PHE A 8 -22.22 -5.49 -6.03
C PHE A 8 -21.37 -4.70 -5.04
N LYS A 9 -21.17 -5.22 -3.83
CA LYS A 9 -20.28 -4.58 -2.84
C LYS A 9 -18.84 -4.48 -3.36
N ARG A 10 -18.32 -5.52 -4.02
CA ARG A 10 -16.97 -5.52 -4.62
C ARG A 10 -16.83 -4.44 -5.71
N GLU A 11 -17.81 -4.38 -6.64
CA GLU A 11 -17.82 -3.39 -7.71
C GLU A 11 -17.96 -1.97 -7.15
N TYR A 12 -18.77 -1.79 -6.12
CA TYR A 12 -18.92 -0.49 -5.46
C TYR A 12 -17.62 -0.04 -4.76
N ALA A 13 -16.96 -0.92 -4.00
CA ALA A 13 -15.67 -0.63 -3.38
C ALA A 13 -14.60 -0.27 -4.43
N PHE A 14 -14.56 -1.02 -5.55
CA PHE A 14 -13.65 -0.71 -6.65
C PHE A 14 -13.93 0.67 -7.27
N THR A 15 -15.20 1.01 -7.50
CA THR A 15 -15.60 2.32 -8.03
C THR A 15 -15.23 3.45 -7.09
N LEU A 16 -15.44 3.29 -5.78
CA LEU A 16 -15.02 4.23 -4.77
C LEU A 16 -13.50 4.45 -4.77
N THR A 17 -12.72 3.38 -4.90
CA THR A 17 -11.26 3.48 -4.99
C THR A 17 -10.84 4.28 -6.23
N LYS A 18 -11.46 4.05 -7.39
CA LYS A 18 -11.18 4.82 -8.60
C LYS A 18 -11.57 6.30 -8.47
N LEU A 19 -12.72 6.57 -7.85
CA LEU A 19 -13.15 7.92 -7.56
C LEU A 19 -12.19 8.62 -6.59
N GLY A 20 -11.76 7.93 -5.53
CA GLY A 20 -10.75 8.43 -4.60
C GLY A 20 -9.45 8.83 -5.30
N THR A 21 -8.94 7.97 -6.20
CA THR A 21 -7.75 8.27 -7.00
C THR A 21 -7.93 9.52 -7.87
N ALA A 22 -9.09 9.67 -8.52
CA ALA A 22 -9.37 10.86 -9.31
C ALA A 22 -9.44 12.13 -8.44
N LYS A 23 -10.05 12.04 -7.24
CA LYS A 23 -10.11 13.15 -6.28
C LYS A 23 -8.73 13.53 -5.76
N GLU A 24 -7.87 12.56 -5.48
CA GLU A 24 -6.48 12.78 -5.06
C GLU A 24 -5.68 13.52 -6.15
N GLN A 25 -5.81 13.11 -7.42
CA GLN A 25 -5.19 13.79 -8.55
C GLN A 25 -5.68 15.23 -8.75
N MET A 26 -6.89 15.53 -8.28
CA MET A 26 -7.45 16.89 -8.25
C MET A 26 -7.10 17.65 -6.96
N GLU A 27 -6.21 17.12 -6.12
CA GLU A 27 -5.81 17.66 -4.82
C GLU A 27 -6.96 17.81 -3.81
N LYS A 28 -8.09 17.12 -4.04
CA LYS A 28 -9.25 17.08 -3.16
C LYS A 28 -9.09 15.99 -2.10
N LEU A 29 -8.10 16.17 -1.21
CA LEU A 29 -7.64 15.12 -0.29
C LEU A 29 -8.73 14.63 0.67
N ASP A 30 -9.62 15.50 1.16
CA ASP A 30 -10.71 15.07 2.05
C ASP A 30 -11.76 14.24 1.33
N GLU A 31 -12.11 14.60 0.09
CA GLU A 31 -13.02 13.81 -0.73
C GLU A 31 -12.39 12.46 -1.11
N ALA A 32 -11.09 12.43 -1.42
CA ALA A 32 -10.35 11.20 -1.68
C ALA A 32 -10.35 10.28 -0.44
N LEU A 33 -10.05 10.85 0.74
CA LEU A 33 -10.07 10.11 2.00
C LEU A 33 -11.43 9.47 2.29
N GLN A 34 -12.53 10.20 2.06
CA GLN A 34 -13.88 9.67 2.23
C GLN A 34 -14.11 8.45 1.33
N CYS A 35 -13.75 8.56 0.03
CA CYS A 35 -13.89 7.45 -0.91
C CYS A 35 -13.06 6.23 -0.49
N TYR A 36 -11.80 6.40 -0.12
CA TYR A 36 -10.93 5.32 0.30
C TYR A 36 -11.41 4.66 1.61
N THR A 37 -11.88 5.46 2.58
CA THR A 37 -12.41 4.93 3.84
C THR A 37 -13.69 4.11 3.61
N MET A 38 -14.60 4.57 2.77
CA MET A 38 -15.81 3.81 2.42
C MET A 38 -15.45 2.51 1.69
N ALA A 39 -14.49 2.54 0.76
CA ALA A 39 -14.04 1.33 0.06
C ALA A 39 -13.41 0.32 1.03
N MET A 40 -12.61 0.80 1.99
CA MET A 40 -12.01 -0.02 3.04
C MET A 40 -13.07 -0.69 3.92
N GLN A 41 -14.07 0.05 4.41
CA GLN A 41 -15.15 -0.50 5.24
C GLN A 41 -15.91 -1.63 4.52
N ILE A 42 -16.24 -1.43 3.23
CA ILE A 42 -16.89 -2.47 2.43
C ILE A 42 -15.98 -3.69 2.27
N THR A 43 -14.67 -3.47 2.09
CA THR A 43 -13.69 -4.55 1.98
C THR A 43 -13.56 -5.32 3.28
N GLU A 44 -13.59 -4.65 4.44
CA GLU A 44 -13.61 -5.28 5.77
C GLU A 44 -14.83 -6.20 5.96
N GLU A 45 -16.02 -5.70 5.60
CA GLU A 45 -17.25 -6.52 5.68
C GLU A 45 -17.15 -7.78 4.79
N LEU A 46 -16.65 -7.63 3.57
CA LEU A 46 -16.46 -8.75 2.64
C LEU A 46 -15.40 -9.72 3.13
N LEU A 47 -14.32 -9.22 3.69
CA LEU A 47 -13.24 -10.04 4.24
C LEU A 47 -13.67 -10.79 5.50
N ALA A 48 -14.55 -10.22 6.34
CA ALA A 48 -15.16 -10.92 7.47
C ALA A 48 -15.99 -12.13 7.02
N ALA A 49 -16.67 -12.04 5.87
CA ALA A 49 -17.42 -13.16 5.28
C ALA A 49 -16.53 -14.16 4.51
N SER A 50 -15.34 -13.74 4.06
CA SER A 50 -14.41 -14.54 3.27
C SER A 50 -12.96 -14.26 3.67
N PRO A 51 -12.53 -14.70 4.87
CA PRO A 51 -11.25 -14.29 5.47
C PRO A 51 -10.02 -14.80 4.70
N ASP A 52 -10.17 -15.81 3.85
CA ASP A 52 -9.08 -16.37 3.04
C ASP A 52 -9.01 -15.80 1.61
N ASP A 53 -9.90 -14.86 1.26
CA ASP A 53 -9.89 -14.24 -0.06
C ASP A 53 -8.63 -13.33 -0.23
N GLY A 54 -7.65 -13.85 -0.98
CA GLY A 54 -6.39 -13.13 -1.23
C GLY A 54 -6.57 -11.80 -1.95
N LYS A 55 -7.62 -11.66 -2.80
CA LYS A 55 -7.92 -10.41 -3.48
C LYS A 55 -8.47 -9.36 -2.51
N LEU A 56 -9.31 -9.76 -1.57
CA LEU A 56 -9.80 -8.86 -0.52
C LEU A 56 -8.67 -8.44 0.43
N LYS A 57 -7.76 -9.37 0.78
CA LYS A 57 -6.54 -9.03 1.55
C LYS A 57 -5.69 -8.00 0.81
N TRP A 58 -5.52 -8.16 -0.51
CA TRP A 58 -4.81 -7.18 -1.33
C TRP A 58 -5.54 -5.83 -1.38
N ASN A 59 -6.87 -5.81 -1.47
CA ASN A 59 -7.65 -4.58 -1.40
C ASN A 59 -7.47 -3.86 -0.05
N MET A 60 -7.39 -4.61 1.08
CA MET A 60 -7.08 -4.03 2.40
C MET A 60 -5.68 -3.42 2.42
N PHE A 61 -4.67 -4.14 1.93
CA PHE A 61 -3.32 -3.62 1.76
C PHE A 61 -3.33 -2.30 0.98
N ALA A 62 -3.97 -2.27 -0.19
CA ALA A 62 -4.05 -1.08 -1.03
C ALA A 62 -4.80 0.07 -0.34
N SER A 63 -5.86 -0.22 0.45
CA SER A 63 -6.58 0.81 1.19
C SER A 63 -5.70 1.46 2.27
N TYR A 64 -4.92 0.67 3.02
CA TYR A 64 -3.98 1.23 3.99
C TYR A 64 -2.90 2.10 3.33
N GLU A 65 -2.38 1.68 2.16
CA GLU A 65 -1.42 2.48 1.38
C GLU A 65 -2.03 3.83 0.94
N GLN A 66 -3.24 3.81 0.42
CA GLN A 66 -3.92 5.02 -0.09
C GLN A 66 -4.27 5.99 1.03
N ILE A 67 -4.88 5.51 2.13
CA ILE A 67 -5.24 6.34 3.28
C ILE A 67 -3.96 6.86 3.97
N GLY A 68 -2.94 6.00 4.11
CA GLY A 68 -1.63 6.40 4.64
C GLY A 68 -0.97 7.49 3.81
N HIS A 69 -1.08 7.42 2.48
CA HIS A 69 -0.57 8.46 1.58
C HIS A 69 -1.32 9.79 1.75
N ILE A 70 -2.65 9.77 1.89
CA ILE A 70 -3.41 10.99 2.19
C ILE A 70 -2.98 11.58 3.56
N ALA A 71 -2.77 10.75 4.57
CA ALA A 71 -2.28 11.20 5.87
C ALA A 71 -0.88 11.83 5.74
N GLU A 72 0.03 11.23 4.96
CA GLU A 72 1.36 11.77 4.66
C GLU A 72 1.27 13.14 3.96
N LEU A 73 0.43 13.29 2.92
CA LEU A 73 0.20 14.56 2.21
C LEU A 73 -0.38 15.64 3.13
N LYS A 74 -1.16 15.26 4.14
CA LYS A 74 -1.68 16.16 5.18
C LYS A 74 -0.70 16.38 6.35
N HIS A 75 0.52 15.88 6.25
CA HIS A 75 1.58 15.92 7.28
C HIS A 75 1.20 15.21 8.61
N ASN A 76 0.21 14.31 8.58
CA ASN A 76 -0.15 13.45 9.72
C ASN A 76 0.74 12.20 9.74
N TYR A 77 2.03 12.40 9.92
CA TYR A 77 3.04 11.33 9.75
C TYR A 77 2.87 10.16 10.72
N ARG A 78 2.35 10.38 11.92
CA ARG A 78 2.09 9.29 12.89
C ARG A 78 0.94 8.39 12.43
N GLU A 79 -0.11 8.97 11.88
CA GLU A 79 -1.23 8.22 11.30
C GLU A 79 -0.77 7.45 10.05
N ALA A 80 -0.01 8.11 9.18
CA ALA A 80 0.60 7.46 8.02
C ALA A 80 1.48 6.27 8.43
N GLU A 81 2.30 6.42 9.48
CA GLU A 81 3.13 5.33 10.01
C GLU A 81 2.30 4.11 10.42
N LEU A 82 1.23 4.33 11.19
CA LEU A 82 0.35 3.23 11.63
C LEU A 82 -0.26 2.47 10.44
N LEU A 83 -0.75 3.21 9.44
CA LEU A 83 -1.36 2.64 8.25
C LEU A 83 -0.34 1.89 7.39
N TYR A 84 0.84 2.45 7.18
CA TYR A 84 1.92 1.78 6.44
C TYR A 84 2.46 0.53 7.16
N ARG A 85 2.46 0.49 8.50
CA ARG A 85 2.78 -0.72 9.26
C ARG A 85 1.74 -1.81 9.04
N GLN A 86 0.45 -1.46 9.01
CA GLN A 86 -0.63 -2.42 8.74
C GLN A 86 -0.54 -2.95 7.30
N SER A 87 -0.27 -2.10 6.32
CA SER A 87 -0.08 -2.52 4.94
C SER A 87 1.11 -3.47 4.80
N LEU A 88 2.25 -3.14 5.42
CA LEU A 88 3.46 -3.96 5.39
C LEU A 88 3.24 -5.33 6.03
N GLU A 89 2.54 -5.42 7.15
CA GLU A 89 2.24 -6.69 7.82
C GLU A 89 1.40 -7.61 6.94
N ILE A 90 0.32 -7.09 6.34
CA ILE A 90 -0.53 -7.84 5.41
C ILE A 90 0.29 -8.31 4.20
N CYS A 91 1.04 -7.40 3.59
CA CYS A 91 1.80 -7.71 2.39
C CYS A 91 2.89 -8.76 2.67
N ARG A 92 3.72 -8.55 3.70
CA ARG A 92 4.81 -9.47 4.07
C ARG A 92 4.30 -10.87 4.36
N THR A 93 3.19 -11.00 5.10
CA THR A 93 2.56 -12.29 5.40
C THR A 93 2.10 -13.00 4.13
N ASN A 94 1.42 -12.28 3.24
CA ASN A 94 0.83 -12.89 2.03
C ASN A 94 1.87 -13.19 0.94
N VAL A 95 2.92 -12.39 0.80
CA VAL A 95 4.08 -12.70 -0.07
C VAL A 95 4.77 -13.97 0.44
N LYS A 96 5.03 -14.07 1.74
CA LYS A 96 5.64 -15.26 2.35
C LYS A 96 4.80 -16.54 2.16
N LEU A 97 3.48 -16.41 2.19
CA LEU A 97 2.54 -17.52 1.95
C LEU A 97 2.38 -17.85 0.46
N GLY A 98 2.94 -17.06 -0.45
CA GLY A 98 2.76 -17.21 -1.89
C GLY A 98 1.32 -16.93 -2.34
N THR A 99 0.60 -16.05 -1.64
CA THR A 99 -0.75 -15.64 -2.01
C THR A 99 -0.73 -14.96 -3.37
N ARG A 100 -1.42 -15.53 -4.36
CA ARG A 100 -1.35 -15.13 -5.78
C ARG A 100 -1.62 -13.63 -6.04
N SER A 101 -2.37 -12.95 -5.18
CA SER A 101 -2.70 -11.53 -5.33
C SER A 101 -1.56 -10.60 -4.89
N PHE A 102 -0.51 -11.10 -4.27
CA PHE A 102 0.63 -10.32 -3.78
C PHE A 102 1.91 -10.70 -4.52
N ASN A 103 2.80 -9.74 -4.67
CA ASN A 103 4.12 -9.93 -5.27
C ASN A 103 5.21 -9.18 -4.50
N GLU A 104 6.47 -9.40 -4.90
CA GLU A 104 7.63 -8.75 -4.25
C GLU A 104 7.67 -7.24 -4.45
N ASP A 105 7.12 -6.71 -5.55
CA ASP A 105 7.03 -5.27 -5.76
C ASP A 105 6.04 -4.62 -4.77
N ASP A 106 4.91 -5.26 -4.47
CA ASP A 106 3.99 -4.79 -3.42
C ASP A 106 4.72 -4.68 -2.07
N LEU A 107 5.55 -5.69 -1.74
CA LEU A 107 6.35 -5.68 -0.52
C LEU A 107 7.39 -4.55 -0.53
N ALA A 108 8.09 -4.35 -1.62
CA ALA A 108 9.08 -3.29 -1.75
C ALA A 108 8.45 -1.89 -1.65
N ILE A 109 7.24 -1.71 -2.20
CA ILE A 109 6.47 -0.46 -2.07
C ILE A 109 6.11 -0.20 -0.60
N ALA A 110 5.54 -1.18 0.11
CA ALA A 110 5.18 -1.03 1.52
C ALA A 110 6.40 -0.70 2.41
N LEU A 111 7.51 -1.38 2.18
CA LEU A 111 8.79 -1.12 2.87
C LEU A 111 9.31 0.30 2.60
N TYR A 112 9.25 0.74 1.34
CA TYR A 112 9.67 2.09 0.96
C TYR A 112 8.80 3.17 1.61
N ARG A 113 7.47 3.00 1.61
CA ARG A 113 6.53 3.94 2.23
C ARG A 113 6.87 4.17 3.71
N LEU A 114 7.05 3.09 4.47
CA LEU A 114 7.41 3.18 5.88
C LEU A 114 8.83 3.76 6.07
N GLY A 115 9.79 3.28 5.29
CA GLY A 115 11.19 3.68 5.41
C GLY A 115 11.46 5.14 5.03
N ALA A 116 10.73 5.67 4.04
CA ALA A 116 10.92 7.04 3.54
C ALA A 116 10.12 8.10 4.33
N LEU A 117 9.20 7.68 5.21
CA LEU A 117 8.32 8.58 5.96
C LEU A 117 9.12 9.53 6.87
N PRO A 118 8.92 10.85 6.80
CA PRO A 118 9.71 11.82 7.55
C PRO A 118 9.22 11.99 9.00
N LEU A 119 9.32 10.92 9.81
CA LEU A 119 8.91 10.92 11.23
C LEU A 119 9.81 11.79 12.11
N GLN A 120 11.08 11.85 11.76
CA GLN A 120 12.13 12.57 12.50
C GLN A 120 13.12 13.19 11.52
N ARG A 121 13.99 14.07 12.04
CA ARG A 121 15.07 14.71 11.25
C ARG A 121 16.02 13.69 10.60
N LYS A 122 16.24 12.55 11.26
CA LYS A 122 17.04 11.44 10.73
C LYS A 122 16.20 10.16 10.75
N ALA A 123 16.35 9.35 9.73
CA ALA A 123 15.69 8.05 9.66
C ALA A 123 16.14 7.14 10.82
N THR A 124 15.18 6.43 11.42
CA THR A 124 15.47 5.41 12.43
C THR A 124 16.19 4.21 11.81
N ASP A 125 16.80 3.35 12.63
CA ASP A 125 17.46 2.16 12.11
C ASP A 125 16.47 1.20 11.45
N GLU A 126 15.24 1.08 11.99
CA GLU A 126 14.16 0.34 11.35
C GLU A 126 13.81 0.90 9.96
N GLN A 127 13.67 2.23 9.84
CA GLN A 127 13.41 2.86 8.54
C GLN A 127 14.53 2.60 7.54
N LYS A 128 15.78 2.65 7.98
CA LYS A 128 16.93 2.32 7.13
C LYS A 128 16.93 0.86 6.67
N GLU A 129 16.57 -0.07 7.55
CA GLU A 129 16.45 -1.49 7.19
C GLU A 129 15.30 -1.71 6.18
N CYS A 130 14.14 -1.09 6.36
CA CYS A 130 13.06 -1.12 5.38
C CYS A 130 13.52 -0.62 4.00
N LEU A 131 14.25 0.50 3.95
CA LEU A 131 14.77 1.03 2.69
C LEU A 131 15.79 0.10 2.03
N LYS A 132 16.70 -0.53 2.81
CA LYS A 132 17.66 -1.50 2.28
C LYS A 132 16.98 -2.74 1.72
N GLU A 133 15.96 -3.27 2.42
CA GLU A 133 15.17 -4.41 1.96
C GLU A 133 14.44 -4.08 0.66
N ALA A 134 13.75 -2.94 0.57
CA ALA A 134 13.10 -2.47 -0.64
C ALA A 134 14.08 -2.33 -1.81
N MET A 135 15.26 -1.74 -1.56
CA MET A 135 16.32 -1.61 -2.56
C MET A 135 16.80 -2.97 -3.08
N SER A 136 16.96 -3.96 -2.20
CA SER A 136 17.36 -5.31 -2.61
C SER A 136 16.33 -5.93 -3.54
N ILE A 137 15.05 -5.89 -3.18
CA ILE A 137 13.95 -6.42 -3.99
C ILE A 137 13.91 -5.75 -5.36
N TRP A 138 13.90 -4.42 -5.42
CA TRP A 138 13.84 -3.71 -6.72
C TRP A 138 15.08 -3.93 -7.58
N LYS A 139 16.26 -4.12 -6.97
CA LYS A 139 17.47 -4.48 -7.72
C LYS A 139 17.32 -5.86 -8.36
N ASP A 140 16.79 -6.85 -7.62
CA ASP A 140 16.60 -8.21 -8.11
C ASP A 140 15.51 -8.26 -9.20
N LEU A 141 14.41 -7.54 -9.01
CA LEU A 141 13.36 -7.39 -10.03
C LEU A 141 13.90 -6.72 -11.31
N TYR A 142 14.72 -5.66 -11.18
CA TYR A 142 15.35 -5.02 -12.33
C TYR A 142 16.30 -5.96 -13.06
N ASN A 143 17.14 -6.70 -12.34
CA ASN A 143 18.07 -7.66 -12.93
C ASN A 143 17.36 -8.80 -13.67
N THR A 144 16.18 -9.20 -13.18
CA THR A 144 15.40 -10.31 -13.75
C THR A 144 14.56 -9.85 -14.95
N THR A 145 13.95 -8.67 -14.88
CA THR A 145 12.95 -8.21 -15.86
C THR A 145 13.51 -7.18 -16.86
N GLY A 146 14.55 -6.43 -16.48
CA GLY A 146 15.04 -5.27 -17.22
C GLY A 146 14.14 -4.03 -17.14
N ASP A 147 13.04 -4.06 -16.37
CA ASP A 147 12.09 -2.96 -16.29
C ASP A 147 12.69 -1.76 -15.55
N ILE A 148 12.80 -0.64 -16.25
CA ILE A 148 13.39 0.61 -15.77
C ILE A 148 12.64 1.22 -14.58
N VAL A 149 11.37 0.84 -14.36
CA VAL A 149 10.59 1.30 -13.21
C VAL A 149 11.25 0.85 -11.91
N TYR A 150 11.70 -0.42 -11.84
CA TYR A 150 12.39 -0.94 -10.64
C TYR A 150 13.71 -0.24 -10.36
N LYS A 151 14.45 0.13 -11.42
CA LYS A 151 15.67 0.94 -11.26
C LYS A 151 15.36 2.32 -10.68
N LYS A 152 14.31 2.98 -11.16
CA LYS A 152 13.88 4.29 -10.63
C LYS A 152 13.46 4.17 -9.15
N ASN A 153 12.69 3.15 -8.81
CA ASN A 153 12.24 2.90 -7.42
C ASN A 153 13.45 2.65 -6.49
N TYR A 154 14.43 1.86 -6.94
CA TYR A 154 15.70 1.67 -6.24
C TYR A 154 16.42 3.00 -5.98
N ASP A 155 16.52 3.88 -6.98
CA ASP A 155 17.18 5.17 -6.85
C ASP A 155 16.44 6.11 -5.88
N PHE A 156 15.11 6.08 -5.84
CA PHE A 156 14.31 6.80 -4.84
C PHE A 156 14.58 6.31 -3.42
N ALA A 157 14.58 5.00 -3.19
CA ALA A 157 14.90 4.41 -1.89
C ALA A 157 16.32 4.74 -1.45
N LYS A 158 17.30 4.69 -2.36
CA LYS A 158 18.69 5.07 -2.11
C LYS A 158 18.84 6.56 -1.73
N LYS A 159 18.04 7.43 -2.34
CA LYS A 159 18.00 8.86 -1.98
C LYS A 159 17.39 9.06 -0.58
N ALA A 160 16.32 8.34 -0.26
CA ALA A 160 15.69 8.40 1.07
C ALA A 160 16.63 7.90 2.17
N LEU A 161 17.44 6.87 1.92
CA LEU A 161 18.40 6.31 2.87
C LEU A 161 19.54 7.29 3.27
N ARG A 162 19.78 8.33 2.46
CA ARG A 162 20.82 9.34 2.71
C ARG A 162 20.38 10.51 3.58
N ARG A 163 19.11 10.57 3.94
CA ARG A 163 18.53 11.56 4.85
C ARG A 163 18.80 11.19 6.31
#